data_d218640a657a0ebecd4f11719d1d5ddf
#
_entry.id   d218640a657a0ebecd4f11719d1d5ddf
#
_cell.length_a   1.000
_cell.length_b   1.000
_cell.length_c   1.000
_cell.angle_alpha   90.00
_cell.angle_beta   90.00
_cell.angle_gamma   90.00
#
_symmetry.space_group_name_H-M   'P 1'
#
loop_
_entity.id
_entity.type
_entity.pdbx_description
1 polymer ?
#
loop_
_entity_poly.entity_id
_entity_poly.type
_entity_poly.pdbx_seq_one_letter_code
_entity_poly.pdbx_strand_id
1 'polypeptide(L)'
;MSTSELISRVLSTPRHTTHYVESGPVDGPLMMFLHGWPELSLIWRAQLEAFAANGWHCVAPDMRGYGASSAPAAISAYSIENIVADMAELHDHLGGAPAIWVGHDWGSVVAGELAAHQPQRSRGVVLISVPYFPTTNALATLVPLIDRGIYPADQYPDGQWDYYRYYNTHFASAVADLDADKTASLASIYRRGDPASITKVASNAEVTRKGGRFGQAHKAPPTDPDLALWPQADFAALLRSFEEHGFRAPCAWYLNDDANIDYAQRALNGGRLSLPVLFVNGDYDPMNTINGNQLGDPMREACADLTVKSLAGGHWLPVECKTGLVEAISTWLRSRKF
;
A
#
# COMPACT_ATOMS: atom_id res chain seq x y z
N MET A 1 -18.81 15.10 -19.09
CA MET A 1 -17.55 15.52 -18.49
C MET A 1 -16.47 14.76 -19.24
N SER A 2 -15.48 15.44 -19.82
CA SER A 2 -14.36 14.77 -20.49
C SER A 2 -13.60 13.99 -19.41
N THR A 3 -13.50 12.67 -19.54
CA THR A 3 -12.59 11.87 -18.72
C THR A 3 -11.17 12.37 -19.00
N SER A 4 -10.49 12.89 -17.98
CA SER A 4 -9.08 13.25 -18.12
C SER A 4 -8.31 11.98 -18.46
N GLU A 5 -7.64 11.97 -19.60
CA GLU A 5 -6.89 10.82 -20.09
C GLU A 5 -5.71 10.52 -19.16
N LEU A 6 -5.52 9.25 -18.80
CA LEU A 6 -4.32 8.81 -18.09
C LEU A 6 -3.19 8.70 -19.11
N ILE A 7 -2.14 9.50 -18.91
CA ILE A 7 -0.96 9.52 -19.78
C ILE A 7 0.12 8.64 -19.16
N SER A 8 0.59 7.63 -19.91
CA SER A 8 1.69 6.74 -19.50
C SER A 8 3.04 7.42 -19.79
N ARG A 9 3.95 7.32 -18.80
CA ARG A 9 5.31 7.86 -18.84
C ARG A 9 6.31 6.88 -18.27
N VAL A 10 7.58 7.12 -18.59
CA VAL A 10 8.71 6.36 -18.06
C VAL A 10 9.83 7.31 -17.66
N LEU A 11 10.33 7.18 -16.44
CA LEU A 11 11.58 7.78 -15.99
C LEU A 11 12.64 6.69 -15.87
N SER A 12 13.75 6.83 -16.58
CA SER A 12 14.92 5.96 -16.44
C SER A 12 16.07 6.72 -15.81
N THR A 13 16.59 6.21 -14.70
CA THR A 13 17.79 6.67 -14.01
C THR A 13 18.84 5.56 -14.03
N PRO A 14 20.12 5.83 -13.69
CA PRO A 14 21.12 4.77 -13.56
C PRO A 14 20.75 3.72 -12.50
N ARG A 15 19.88 4.06 -11.54
CA ARG A 15 19.50 3.22 -10.41
C ARG A 15 18.22 2.41 -10.68
N HIS A 16 17.24 2.98 -11.36
CA HIS A 16 15.91 2.40 -11.52
C HIS A 16 15.18 2.96 -12.75
N THR A 17 14.29 2.16 -13.33
CA THR A 17 13.30 2.64 -14.30
C THR A 17 11.94 2.60 -13.64
N THR A 18 11.27 3.77 -13.56
CA THR A 18 9.93 3.92 -13.00
C THR A 18 8.96 4.22 -14.14
N HIS A 19 8.01 3.32 -14.36
CA HIS A 19 6.80 3.62 -15.13
C HIS A 19 5.80 4.34 -14.24
N TYR A 20 5.07 5.33 -14.77
CA TYR A 20 4.00 5.99 -14.05
C TYR A 20 2.90 6.45 -15.00
N VAL A 21 1.71 6.62 -14.44
CA VAL A 21 0.61 7.31 -15.12
C VAL A 21 0.41 8.68 -14.50
N GLU A 22 0.06 9.65 -15.33
CA GLU A 22 -0.24 11.01 -14.88
C GLU A 22 -1.54 11.51 -15.47
N SER A 23 -2.17 12.48 -14.79
CA SER A 23 -3.39 13.16 -15.22
C SER A 23 -3.47 14.55 -14.61
N GLY A 24 -4.16 15.46 -15.28
CA GLY A 24 -4.34 16.85 -14.87
C GLY A 24 -3.25 17.79 -15.40
N PRO A 25 -3.31 19.08 -15.02
CA PRO A 25 -2.39 20.11 -15.51
C PRO A 25 -1.00 19.90 -14.91
N VAL A 26 0.04 19.85 -15.74
CA VAL A 26 1.43 19.62 -15.32
C VAL A 26 2.02 20.76 -14.47
N ASP A 27 1.42 21.93 -14.51
CA ASP A 27 1.75 23.12 -13.70
C ASP A 27 0.87 23.22 -12.42
N GLY A 28 -0.04 22.29 -12.23
CA GLY A 28 -0.86 22.18 -11.03
C GLY A 28 -0.06 21.72 -9.80
N PRO A 29 -0.61 21.90 -8.58
CA PRO A 29 0.01 21.35 -7.39
C PRO A 29 0.11 19.83 -7.48
N LEU A 30 1.28 19.27 -7.07
CA LEU A 30 1.58 17.85 -7.26
C LEU A 30 0.92 16.98 -6.19
N MET A 31 0.31 15.87 -6.62
CA MET A 31 -0.21 14.79 -5.78
C MET A 31 0.31 13.44 -6.29
N MET A 32 1.06 12.74 -5.42
CA MET A 32 1.70 11.46 -5.72
C MET A 32 0.89 10.33 -5.09
N PHE A 33 0.53 9.30 -5.86
CA PHE A 33 -0.31 8.17 -5.43
C PHE A 33 0.48 6.87 -5.47
N LEU A 34 0.84 6.35 -4.30
CA LEU A 34 1.69 5.19 -4.13
C LEU A 34 0.83 3.95 -3.80
N HIS A 35 0.87 2.95 -4.66
CA HIS A 35 0.15 1.71 -4.45
C HIS A 35 0.95 0.73 -3.58
N GLY A 36 0.29 -0.34 -3.12
CA GLY A 36 0.87 -1.39 -2.32
C GLY A 36 0.86 -2.78 -2.98
N TRP A 37 0.73 -3.81 -2.16
CA TRP A 37 0.75 -5.21 -2.58
C TRP A 37 -0.67 -5.78 -2.71
N PRO A 38 -0.96 -6.52 -3.74
CA PRO A 38 -0.31 -6.74 -5.02
C PRO A 38 -0.96 -5.89 -6.13
N GLU A 39 -0.68 -4.61 -6.17
CA GLU A 39 -1.43 -3.61 -6.93
C GLU A 39 -0.67 -3.12 -8.18
N LEU A 40 -1.25 -2.13 -8.85
CA LEU A 40 -0.64 -1.27 -9.87
C LEU A 40 -1.08 0.19 -9.68
N SER A 41 -0.42 1.11 -10.37
CA SER A 41 -0.85 2.51 -10.49
C SER A 41 -2.34 2.68 -10.84
N LEU A 42 -2.91 1.73 -11.57
CA LEU A 42 -4.33 1.74 -12.00
C LEU A 42 -5.35 1.61 -10.86
N ILE A 43 -4.94 1.19 -9.65
CA ILE A 43 -5.83 1.21 -8.47
C ILE A 43 -6.33 2.61 -8.17
N TRP A 44 -5.57 3.63 -8.56
CA TRP A 44 -5.83 5.03 -8.32
C TRP A 44 -6.66 5.73 -9.39
N ARG A 45 -7.13 5.02 -10.43
CA ARG A 45 -7.85 5.62 -11.57
C ARG A 45 -8.91 6.64 -11.15
N ALA A 46 -9.80 6.25 -10.24
CA ALA A 46 -10.90 7.11 -9.81
C ALA A 46 -10.40 8.38 -9.06
N GLN A 47 -9.35 8.25 -8.26
CA GLN A 47 -8.74 9.36 -7.53
C GLN A 47 -7.98 10.28 -8.49
N LEU A 48 -7.19 9.72 -9.41
CA LEU A 48 -6.48 10.49 -10.44
C LEU A 48 -7.45 11.36 -11.25
N GLU A 49 -8.53 10.77 -11.77
CA GLU A 49 -9.56 11.48 -12.52
C GLU A 49 -10.23 12.59 -11.70
N ALA A 50 -10.57 12.30 -10.43
CA ALA A 50 -11.26 13.24 -9.56
C ALA A 50 -10.39 14.44 -9.18
N PHE A 51 -9.12 14.21 -8.81
CA PHE A 51 -8.21 15.28 -8.40
C PHE A 51 -7.67 16.06 -9.59
N ALA A 52 -7.40 15.41 -10.72
CA ALA A 52 -7.03 16.08 -11.97
C ALA A 52 -8.11 17.06 -12.44
N ALA A 53 -9.39 16.68 -12.34
CA ALA A 53 -10.51 17.56 -12.66
C ALA A 53 -10.62 18.78 -11.73
N ASN A 54 -9.97 18.74 -10.56
CA ASN A 54 -9.86 19.83 -9.61
C ASN A 54 -8.53 20.59 -9.67
N GLY A 55 -7.76 20.42 -10.75
CA GLY A 55 -6.56 21.19 -11.02
C GLY A 55 -5.27 20.66 -10.39
N TRP A 56 -5.28 19.43 -9.83
CA TRP A 56 -4.06 18.78 -9.34
C TRP A 56 -3.30 18.10 -10.48
N HIS A 57 -1.98 18.18 -10.47
CA HIS A 57 -1.12 17.29 -11.22
C HIS A 57 -1.01 15.97 -10.44
N CYS A 58 -1.71 14.95 -10.91
CA CYS A 58 -1.81 13.65 -10.25
C CYS A 58 -0.86 12.66 -10.93
N VAL A 59 0.01 12.01 -10.14
CA VAL A 59 0.99 11.06 -10.64
C VAL A 59 0.92 9.78 -9.81
N ALA A 60 0.82 8.62 -10.48
CA ALA A 60 0.81 7.32 -9.84
C ALA A 60 1.87 6.41 -10.50
N PRO A 61 2.99 6.11 -9.83
CA PRO A 61 3.97 5.14 -10.33
C PRO A 61 3.47 3.70 -10.19
N ASP A 62 3.91 2.84 -11.10
CA ASP A 62 4.06 1.43 -10.79
C ASP A 62 5.28 1.30 -9.89
N MET A 63 5.07 0.82 -8.67
CA MET A 63 6.15 0.72 -7.67
C MET A 63 7.18 -0.32 -8.10
N ARG A 64 8.39 -0.29 -7.50
CA ARG A 64 9.46 -1.24 -7.80
C ARG A 64 8.99 -2.69 -7.74
N GLY A 65 9.19 -3.44 -8.82
CA GLY A 65 8.76 -4.83 -8.95
C GLY A 65 7.35 -5.04 -9.51
N TYR A 66 6.70 -3.96 -9.95
CA TYR A 66 5.34 -3.99 -10.49
C TYR A 66 5.28 -3.32 -11.86
N GLY A 67 4.28 -3.73 -12.64
CA GLY A 67 3.96 -3.12 -13.92
C GLY A 67 5.15 -3.04 -14.87
N ALA A 68 5.35 -1.89 -15.48
CA ALA A 68 6.48 -1.65 -16.38
C ALA A 68 7.70 -1.01 -15.68
N SER A 69 7.69 -0.95 -14.33
CA SER A 69 8.86 -0.53 -13.55
C SER A 69 9.87 -1.67 -13.39
N SER A 70 11.13 -1.34 -13.09
CA SER A 70 12.19 -2.33 -12.90
C SER A 70 11.86 -3.34 -11.80
N ALA A 71 12.17 -4.62 -12.06
CA ALA A 71 12.01 -5.73 -11.12
C ALA A 71 13.36 -6.44 -10.85
N PRO A 72 14.27 -5.85 -10.04
CA PRO A 72 15.57 -6.43 -9.74
C PRO A 72 15.46 -7.83 -9.10
N ALA A 73 16.41 -8.71 -9.42
CA ALA A 73 16.43 -10.07 -8.89
C ALA A 73 16.78 -10.14 -7.39
N ALA A 74 17.59 -9.19 -6.89
CA ALA A 74 18.05 -9.16 -5.50
C ALA A 74 16.91 -8.77 -4.55
N ILE A 75 16.69 -9.55 -3.49
CA ILE A 75 15.67 -9.27 -2.46
C ILE A 75 15.95 -7.94 -1.77
N SER A 76 17.20 -7.64 -1.45
CA SER A 76 17.60 -6.38 -0.81
C SER A 76 17.29 -5.13 -1.64
N ALA A 77 17.03 -5.26 -2.94
CA ALA A 77 16.60 -4.14 -3.77
C ALA A 77 15.20 -3.63 -3.38
N TYR A 78 14.41 -4.41 -2.62
CA TYR A 78 13.05 -4.08 -2.21
C TYR A 78 12.96 -3.53 -0.79
N SER A 79 14.08 -3.09 -0.20
CA SER A 79 14.05 -2.35 1.06
C SER A 79 13.34 -1.00 0.89
N ILE A 80 12.68 -0.53 1.95
CA ILE A 80 11.95 0.76 1.95
C ILE A 80 12.88 1.91 1.58
N GLU A 81 14.15 1.91 2.02
CA GLU A 81 15.13 2.93 1.63
C GLU A 81 15.30 3.03 0.10
N ASN A 82 15.40 1.89 -0.59
CA ASN A 82 15.50 1.87 -2.05
C ASN A 82 14.24 2.39 -2.73
N ILE A 83 13.07 2.05 -2.20
CA ILE A 83 11.78 2.44 -2.77
C ILE A 83 11.51 3.93 -2.51
N VAL A 84 11.82 4.44 -1.33
CA VAL A 84 11.77 5.88 -1.02
C VAL A 84 12.70 6.66 -1.94
N ALA A 85 13.88 6.13 -2.23
CA ALA A 85 14.80 6.76 -3.17
C ALA A 85 14.25 6.80 -4.61
N ASP A 86 13.52 5.76 -5.07
CA ASP A 86 12.83 5.79 -6.37
C ASP A 86 11.79 6.91 -6.43
N MET A 87 11.01 7.05 -5.35
CA MET A 87 9.98 8.09 -5.26
C MET A 87 10.60 9.50 -5.20
N ALA A 88 11.74 9.65 -4.53
CA ALA A 88 12.49 10.89 -4.49
C ALA A 88 13.03 11.28 -5.88
N GLU A 89 13.57 10.31 -6.64
CA GLU A 89 14.02 10.53 -8.03
C GLU A 89 12.87 10.94 -8.95
N LEU A 90 11.72 10.26 -8.84
CA LEU A 90 10.53 10.62 -9.62
C LEU A 90 10.03 12.02 -9.25
N HIS A 91 9.97 12.34 -7.96
CA HIS A 91 9.57 13.65 -7.47
C HIS A 91 10.50 14.76 -7.99
N ASP A 92 11.82 14.54 -7.97
CA ASP A 92 12.79 15.49 -8.51
C ASP A 92 12.61 15.69 -10.04
N HIS A 93 12.34 14.61 -10.79
CA HIS A 93 12.02 14.67 -12.21
C HIS A 93 10.77 15.50 -12.49
N LEU A 94 9.79 15.47 -11.61
CA LEU A 94 8.54 16.25 -11.69
C LEU A 94 8.68 17.69 -11.18
N GLY A 95 9.91 18.16 -10.95
CA GLY A 95 10.21 19.54 -10.56
C GLY A 95 10.46 19.75 -9.07
N GLY A 96 10.31 18.74 -8.22
CA GLY A 96 10.72 18.74 -6.81
C GLY A 96 9.93 19.67 -5.87
N ALA A 97 8.82 20.25 -6.32
CA ALA A 97 7.97 21.07 -5.47
C ALA A 97 7.27 20.21 -4.42
N PRO A 98 7.16 20.67 -3.14
CA PRO A 98 6.54 19.85 -2.10
C PRO A 98 5.14 19.37 -2.49
N ALA A 99 4.90 18.04 -2.40
CA ALA A 99 3.69 17.35 -2.87
C ALA A 99 2.79 16.90 -1.72
N ILE A 100 1.56 16.52 -2.05
CA ILE A 100 0.74 15.65 -1.20
C ILE A 100 1.06 14.20 -1.58
N TRP A 101 1.48 13.39 -0.62
CA TRP A 101 1.76 11.97 -0.80
C TRP A 101 0.57 11.15 -0.32
N VAL A 102 0.02 10.34 -1.19
CA VAL A 102 -1.13 9.47 -0.91
C VAL A 102 -0.66 8.02 -1.07
N GLY A 103 -0.68 7.25 -0.01
CA GLY A 103 -0.26 5.85 -0.03
C GLY A 103 -1.38 4.91 0.40
N HIS A 104 -1.40 3.72 -0.19
CA HIS A 104 -2.26 2.60 0.22
C HIS A 104 -1.40 1.37 0.48
N ASP A 105 -1.71 0.61 1.53
CA ASP A 105 -0.97 -0.60 1.93
C ASP A 105 0.54 -0.31 2.07
N TRP A 106 1.44 -1.02 1.37
CA TRP A 106 2.87 -0.70 1.35
C TRP A 106 3.17 0.72 0.85
N GLY A 107 2.33 1.27 -0.02
CA GLY A 107 2.43 2.68 -0.43
C GLY A 107 2.25 3.65 0.74
N SER A 108 1.43 3.32 1.75
CA SER A 108 1.33 4.09 3.00
C SER A 108 2.64 4.06 3.78
N VAL A 109 3.29 2.89 3.85
CA VAL A 109 4.61 2.77 4.51
C VAL A 109 5.63 3.66 3.81
N VAL A 110 5.71 3.59 2.47
CA VAL A 110 6.63 4.42 1.67
C VAL A 110 6.36 5.91 1.85
N ALA A 111 5.09 6.34 1.81
CA ALA A 111 4.70 7.74 1.99
C ALA A 111 5.07 8.26 3.39
N GLY A 112 4.85 7.44 4.44
CA GLY A 112 5.22 7.76 5.82
C GLY A 112 6.73 7.87 6.01
N GLU A 113 7.50 6.91 5.50
CA GLU A 113 8.96 6.89 5.58
C GLU A 113 9.59 8.04 4.77
N LEU A 114 9.06 8.36 3.58
CA LEU A 114 9.50 9.53 2.82
C LEU A 114 9.29 10.81 3.62
N ALA A 115 8.15 10.98 4.27
CA ALA A 115 7.87 12.14 5.11
C ALA A 115 8.76 12.20 6.36
N ALA A 116 9.12 11.06 6.94
CA ALA A 116 9.99 10.97 8.11
C ALA A 116 11.46 11.29 7.79
N HIS A 117 11.93 10.92 6.59
CA HIS A 117 13.31 11.12 6.16
C HIS A 117 13.54 12.39 5.35
N GLN A 118 12.54 12.81 4.56
CA GLN A 118 12.64 13.93 3.61
C GLN A 118 11.39 14.85 3.69
N PRO A 119 11.07 15.41 4.89
CA PRO A 119 9.83 16.18 5.11
C PRO A 119 9.69 17.39 4.19
N GLN A 120 10.80 17.95 3.69
CA GLN A 120 10.80 19.08 2.76
C GLN A 120 10.13 18.76 1.41
N ARG A 121 9.96 17.47 1.06
CA ARG A 121 9.26 17.03 -0.14
C ARG A 121 7.74 16.94 0.04
N SER A 122 7.25 17.16 1.26
CA SER A 122 5.85 16.90 1.62
C SER A 122 5.16 18.15 2.13
N ARG A 123 4.00 18.47 1.58
CA ARG A 123 3.04 19.40 2.16
C ARG A 123 2.14 18.69 3.19
N GLY A 124 1.85 17.43 2.94
CA GLY A 124 1.06 16.56 3.79
C GLY A 124 1.05 15.13 3.27
N VAL A 125 0.60 14.21 4.11
CA VAL A 125 0.57 12.77 3.81
C VAL A 125 -0.82 12.21 4.06
N VAL A 126 -1.30 11.37 3.14
CA VAL A 126 -2.53 10.59 3.26
C VAL A 126 -2.14 9.12 3.31
N LEU A 127 -2.46 8.45 4.39
CA LEU A 127 -2.20 7.03 4.61
C LEU A 127 -3.53 6.28 4.59
N ILE A 128 -3.62 5.22 3.79
CA ILE A 128 -4.86 4.49 3.58
C ILE A 128 -4.64 3.02 3.95
N SER A 129 -5.53 2.49 4.77
CA SER A 129 -5.55 1.14 5.34
C SER A 129 -4.40 0.85 6.30
N VAL A 130 -3.14 1.05 5.94
CA VAL A 130 -1.99 0.80 6.82
C VAL A 130 -1.60 2.07 7.58
N PRO A 131 -1.64 2.06 8.93
CA PRO A 131 -1.25 3.20 9.74
C PRO A 131 0.28 3.42 9.73
N TYR A 132 0.72 4.61 10.12
CA TYR A 132 2.14 4.93 10.24
C TYR A 132 2.77 4.28 11.47
N PHE A 133 3.94 3.68 11.28
CA PHE A 133 4.78 3.16 12.35
C PHE A 133 6.15 3.83 12.29
N PRO A 134 6.55 4.62 13.29
CA PRO A 134 7.89 5.27 13.30
C PRO A 134 9.06 4.29 13.35
N THR A 135 8.78 3.01 13.62
CA THR A 135 9.75 1.90 13.61
C THR A 135 9.57 0.99 12.39
N THR A 136 8.89 1.49 11.37
CA THR A 136 8.50 0.83 10.12
C THR A 136 7.49 -0.34 10.26
N ASN A 137 6.99 -0.81 9.13
CA ASN A 137 6.02 -1.91 9.04
C ASN A 137 6.75 -3.27 9.01
N ALA A 138 7.35 -3.66 10.13
CA ALA A 138 8.07 -4.93 10.30
C ALA A 138 7.39 -5.83 11.33
N LEU A 139 7.61 -7.14 11.27
CA LEU A 139 7.01 -8.08 12.23
C LEU A 139 7.34 -7.73 13.69
N ALA A 140 8.54 -7.22 13.96
CA ALA A 140 8.93 -6.78 15.30
C ALA A 140 8.08 -5.61 15.82
N THR A 141 7.57 -4.75 14.94
CA THR A 141 6.64 -3.66 15.25
C THR A 141 5.21 -4.16 15.39
N LEU A 142 4.78 -5.04 14.49
CA LEU A 142 3.38 -5.43 14.32
C LEU A 142 2.90 -6.46 15.35
N VAL A 143 3.74 -7.45 15.68
CA VAL A 143 3.38 -8.56 16.57
C VAL A 143 3.00 -8.10 17.99
N PRO A 144 3.67 -7.11 18.60
CA PRO A 144 3.26 -6.57 19.90
C PRO A 144 1.90 -5.88 19.90
N LEU A 145 1.40 -5.43 18.73
CA LEU A 145 0.14 -4.69 18.58
C LEU A 145 -1.07 -5.57 18.24
N ILE A 146 -0.88 -6.89 18.19
CA ILE A 146 -1.95 -7.84 17.87
C ILE A 146 -3.03 -7.82 18.96
N ASP A 147 -4.28 -7.75 18.53
CA ASP A 147 -5.42 -7.98 19.44
C ASP A 147 -5.47 -9.44 19.90
N ARG A 148 -5.00 -9.68 21.11
CA ARG A 148 -4.93 -11.03 21.70
C ARG A 148 -6.29 -11.58 22.12
N GLY A 149 -7.34 -10.76 22.10
CA GLY A 149 -8.73 -11.21 22.27
C GLY A 149 -9.23 -11.96 21.02
N ILE A 150 -8.78 -11.56 19.83
CA ILE A 150 -9.10 -12.24 18.57
C ILE A 150 -8.06 -13.32 18.24
N TYR A 151 -6.77 -13.05 18.51
CA TYR A 151 -5.63 -13.91 18.19
C TYR A 151 -4.85 -14.33 19.44
N PRO A 152 -5.34 -15.30 20.26
CA PRO A 152 -4.61 -15.83 21.43
C PRO A 152 -3.20 -16.27 21.04
N ALA A 153 -2.19 -15.87 21.86
CA ALA A 153 -0.78 -16.02 21.49
C ALA A 153 -0.31 -17.48 21.37
N ASP A 154 -0.93 -18.39 22.12
CA ASP A 154 -0.68 -19.84 22.08
C ASP A 154 -1.15 -20.50 20.78
N GLN A 155 -2.17 -19.91 20.12
CA GLN A 155 -2.75 -20.43 18.89
C GLN A 155 -2.31 -19.63 17.67
N TYR A 156 -2.12 -18.33 17.81
CA TYR A 156 -1.81 -17.39 16.73
C TYR A 156 -0.66 -16.46 17.12
N PRO A 157 0.59 -16.98 17.25
CA PRO A 157 1.73 -16.19 17.74
C PRO A 157 1.97 -14.90 16.93
N ASP A 158 1.87 -14.98 15.61
CA ASP A 158 2.01 -13.83 14.69
C ASP A 158 0.66 -13.19 14.31
N GLY A 159 -0.48 -13.64 14.90
CA GLY A 159 -1.82 -13.11 14.66
C GLY A 159 -2.14 -13.03 13.16
N GLN A 160 -2.78 -11.93 12.74
CA GLN A 160 -3.10 -11.67 11.35
C GLN A 160 -1.87 -11.52 10.43
N TRP A 161 -0.65 -11.39 10.99
CA TRP A 161 0.61 -11.24 10.27
C TRP A 161 1.32 -12.57 9.99
N ASP A 162 0.70 -13.72 10.26
CA ASP A 162 1.27 -15.05 10.00
C ASP A 162 1.62 -15.25 8.52
N TYR A 163 0.85 -14.68 7.59
CA TYR A 163 1.21 -14.68 6.16
C TYR A 163 2.54 -13.96 5.89
N TYR A 164 2.81 -12.85 6.60
CA TYR A 164 4.07 -12.12 6.51
C TYR A 164 5.23 -13.00 7.03
N ARG A 165 5.03 -13.65 8.19
CA ARG A 165 5.97 -14.64 8.72
C ARG A 165 6.24 -15.76 7.72
N TYR A 166 5.19 -16.27 7.09
CA TYR A 166 5.31 -17.32 6.08
C TYR A 166 6.13 -16.86 4.86
N TYR A 167 5.94 -15.62 4.38
CA TYR A 167 6.74 -15.09 3.29
C TYR A 167 8.23 -14.98 3.67
N ASN A 168 8.54 -14.60 4.90
CA ASN A 168 9.92 -14.54 5.39
C ASN A 168 10.58 -15.92 5.49
N THR A 169 9.84 -16.94 5.88
CA THR A 169 10.39 -18.27 6.18
C THR A 169 10.26 -19.28 5.03
N HIS A 170 9.28 -19.06 4.13
CA HIS A 170 8.93 -19.99 3.04
C HIS A 170 8.76 -19.26 1.71
N PHE A 171 9.64 -18.29 1.42
CA PHE A 171 9.51 -17.39 0.27
C PHE A 171 9.24 -18.08 -1.06
N ALA A 172 10.02 -19.10 -1.40
CA ALA A 172 9.87 -19.81 -2.67
C ALA A 172 8.50 -20.50 -2.78
N SER A 173 8.02 -21.11 -1.69
CA SER A 173 6.70 -21.74 -1.65
C SER A 173 5.57 -20.71 -1.75
N ALA A 174 5.69 -19.59 -1.02
CA ALA A 174 4.72 -18.52 -1.08
C ALA A 174 4.56 -17.94 -2.51
N VAL A 175 5.67 -17.74 -3.20
CA VAL A 175 5.68 -17.28 -4.60
C VAL A 175 5.07 -18.34 -5.51
N ALA A 176 5.48 -19.62 -5.37
CA ALA A 176 4.97 -20.71 -6.21
C ALA A 176 3.44 -20.89 -6.04
N ASP A 177 2.93 -20.81 -4.82
CA ASP A 177 1.48 -20.92 -4.53
C ASP A 177 0.69 -19.81 -5.23
N LEU A 178 1.19 -18.56 -5.20
CA LEU A 178 0.55 -17.41 -5.84
C LEU A 178 0.65 -17.47 -7.36
N ASP A 179 1.78 -17.93 -7.89
CA ASP A 179 2.04 -18.05 -9.33
C ASP A 179 1.33 -19.21 -9.99
N ALA A 180 0.89 -20.23 -9.22
CA ALA A 180 0.23 -21.42 -9.73
C ALA A 180 -1.06 -21.15 -10.53
N ASP A 181 -1.76 -20.08 -10.18
CA ASP A 181 -2.92 -19.55 -10.90
C ASP A 181 -3.09 -18.07 -10.59
N LYS A 182 -2.44 -17.22 -11.35
CA LYS A 182 -2.40 -15.78 -11.11
C LYS A 182 -3.79 -15.13 -11.15
N THR A 183 -4.65 -15.59 -12.04
CA THR A 183 -6.03 -15.10 -12.14
C THR A 183 -6.80 -15.38 -10.85
N ALA A 184 -6.82 -16.64 -10.41
CA ALA A 184 -7.51 -17.04 -9.19
C ALA A 184 -6.87 -16.43 -7.95
N SER A 185 -5.53 -16.31 -7.91
CA SER A 185 -4.80 -15.66 -6.82
C SER A 185 -5.21 -14.20 -6.67
N LEU A 186 -5.14 -13.39 -7.72
CA LEU A 186 -5.57 -12.00 -7.70
C LEU A 186 -7.07 -11.88 -7.37
N ALA A 187 -7.92 -12.68 -8.01
CA ALA A 187 -9.34 -12.67 -7.73
C ALA A 187 -9.68 -13.05 -6.28
N SER A 188 -8.93 -13.97 -5.66
CA SER A 188 -9.13 -14.34 -4.25
C SER A 188 -8.65 -13.28 -3.26
N ILE A 189 -7.67 -12.47 -3.64
CA ILE A 189 -7.10 -11.39 -2.82
C ILE A 189 -8.02 -10.16 -2.83
N TYR A 190 -8.51 -9.76 -4.00
CA TYR A 190 -9.35 -8.57 -4.13
C TYR A 190 -10.79 -8.90 -3.76
N ARG A 191 -11.11 -8.76 -2.48
CA ARG A 191 -12.47 -8.95 -1.92
C ARG A 191 -12.92 -7.72 -1.15
N ARG A 192 -14.23 -7.47 -1.20
CA ARG A 192 -14.86 -6.41 -0.39
C ARG A 192 -14.76 -6.73 1.08
N GLY A 193 -14.73 -5.69 1.90
CA GLY A 193 -14.80 -5.84 3.34
C GLY A 193 -16.13 -6.46 3.79
N ASP A 194 -16.04 -7.39 4.72
CA ASP A 194 -17.19 -7.99 5.38
C ASP A 194 -17.23 -7.54 6.85
N PRO A 195 -18.27 -6.80 7.28
CA PRO A 195 -18.43 -6.40 8.68
C PRO A 195 -18.34 -7.56 9.66
N ALA A 196 -18.73 -8.77 9.24
CA ALA A 196 -18.66 -9.96 10.09
C ALA A 196 -17.25 -10.55 10.25
N SER A 197 -16.27 -10.08 9.50
CA SER A 197 -14.89 -10.59 9.53
C SER A 197 -14.04 -9.98 10.64
N ILE A 198 -14.32 -8.73 11.05
CA ILE A 198 -13.44 -7.95 11.95
C ILE A 198 -13.36 -8.49 13.39
N THR A 199 -14.29 -9.31 13.79
CA THR A 199 -14.29 -9.97 15.12
C THR A 199 -13.87 -11.44 15.06
N LYS A 200 -13.39 -11.90 13.90
CA LYS A 200 -12.99 -13.29 13.66
C LYS A 200 -11.53 -13.39 13.31
N VAL A 201 -10.98 -14.57 13.54
CA VAL A 201 -9.64 -14.90 13.06
C VAL A 201 -9.62 -14.81 11.54
N ALA A 202 -8.76 -13.94 11.00
CA ALA A 202 -8.56 -13.80 9.56
C ALA A 202 -7.83 -15.03 8.99
N SER A 203 -8.14 -15.40 7.76
CA SER A 203 -7.47 -16.52 7.06
C SER A 203 -5.96 -16.34 6.97
N ASN A 204 -5.49 -15.10 6.96
CA ASN A 204 -4.07 -14.74 6.94
C ASN A 204 -3.32 -15.15 8.23
N ALA A 205 -4.03 -15.39 9.34
CA ALA A 205 -3.46 -15.87 10.61
C ALA A 205 -3.19 -17.39 10.64
N GLU A 206 -3.49 -18.10 9.56
CA GLU A 206 -3.41 -19.55 9.51
C GLU A 206 -2.53 -20.08 8.36
N VAL A 207 -1.81 -19.19 7.68
CA VAL A 207 -1.03 -19.52 6.48
C VAL A 207 0.06 -20.53 6.78
N THR A 208 0.85 -20.31 7.84
CA THR A 208 1.91 -21.25 8.27
C THR A 208 1.32 -22.60 8.69
N ARG A 209 0.25 -22.58 9.50
CA ARG A 209 -0.42 -23.80 9.97
C ARG A 209 -1.00 -24.64 8.83
N LYS A 210 -1.51 -23.98 7.80
CA LYS A 210 -2.09 -24.65 6.63
C LYS A 210 -1.03 -25.09 5.61
N GLY A 211 0.22 -24.68 5.76
CA GLY A 211 1.32 -24.99 4.86
C GLY A 211 1.35 -24.14 3.60
N GLY A 212 0.74 -22.94 3.64
CA GLY A 212 0.69 -21.98 2.55
C GLY A 212 -0.63 -21.20 2.51
N ARG A 213 -0.66 -20.12 1.74
CA ARG A 213 -1.85 -19.26 1.62
C ARG A 213 -3.10 -20.04 1.18
N PHE A 214 -2.92 -21.05 0.35
CA PHE A 214 -4.00 -21.90 -0.18
C PHE A 214 -3.97 -23.31 0.42
N GLY A 215 -3.28 -23.48 1.55
CA GLY A 215 -3.15 -24.78 2.24
C GLY A 215 -2.50 -25.84 1.36
N GLN A 216 -2.88 -27.09 1.58
CA GLN A 216 -2.31 -28.24 0.86
C GLN A 216 -2.60 -28.26 -0.65
N ALA A 217 -3.47 -27.38 -1.13
CA ALA A 217 -3.72 -27.27 -2.57
C ALA A 217 -2.58 -26.55 -3.31
N HIS A 218 -1.79 -25.73 -2.59
CA HIS A 218 -0.70 -24.92 -3.16
C HIS A 218 -1.11 -24.09 -4.38
N LYS A 219 -2.39 -23.75 -4.48
CA LYS A 219 -3.00 -23.02 -5.60
C LYS A 219 -4.31 -22.39 -5.14
N ALA A 220 -4.58 -21.17 -5.58
CA ALA A 220 -5.84 -20.50 -5.33
C ALA A 220 -7.04 -21.33 -5.85
N PRO A 221 -8.13 -21.42 -5.10
CA PRO A 221 -9.36 -22.05 -5.59
C PRO A 221 -9.89 -21.25 -6.79
N PRO A 222 -10.60 -21.89 -7.73
CA PRO A 222 -11.25 -21.19 -8.82
C PRO A 222 -12.11 -20.05 -8.26
N THR A 223 -11.81 -18.83 -8.69
CA THR A 223 -12.42 -17.63 -8.15
C THR A 223 -12.60 -16.61 -9.27
N ASP A 224 -13.81 -16.09 -9.43
CA ASP A 224 -14.08 -15.05 -10.40
C ASP A 224 -13.69 -13.66 -9.84
N PRO A 225 -13.11 -12.78 -10.69
CA PRO A 225 -12.84 -11.39 -10.31
C PRO A 225 -14.11 -10.64 -9.94
N ASP A 226 -14.04 -9.81 -8.89
CA ASP A 226 -15.09 -8.81 -8.63
C ASP A 226 -14.89 -7.60 -9.56
N LEU A 227 -15.58 -7.61 -10.70
CA LEU A 227 -15.49 -6.55 -11.72
C LEU A 227 -16.11 -5.22 -11.27
N ALA A 228 -16.78 -5.17 -10.13
CA ALA A 228 -17.22 -3.91 -9.54
C ALA A 228 -16.12 -3.27 -8.67
N LEU A 229 -15.16 -4.05 -8.15
CA LEU A 229 -13.91 -3.51 -7.58
C LEU A 229 -12.96 -3.12 -8.71
N TRP A 230 -12.64 -4.07 -9.57
CA TRP A 230 -11.74 -3.87 -10.71
C TRP A 230 -12.51 -3.98 -12.02
N PRO A 231 -12.71 -2.87 -12.78
CA PRO A 231 -13.26 -2.95 -14.13
C PRO A 231 -12.47 -3.95 -14.98
N GLN A 232 -13.14 -4.66 -15.88
CA GLN A 232 -12.54 -5.75 -16.66
C GLN A 232 -11.22 -5.37 -17.35
N ALA A 233 -11.13 -4.14 -17.91
CA ALA A 233 -9.92 -3.67 -18.57
C ALA A 233 -8.76 -3.46 -17.59
N ASP A 234 -9.03 -2.92 -16.39
CA ASP A 234 -8.02 -2.68 -15.37
C ASP A 234 -7.57 -4.00 -14.70
N PHE A 235 -8.50 -4.93 -14.45
CA PHE A 235 -8.15 -6.28 -13.97
C PHE A 235 -7.30 -7.03 -15.00
N ALA A 236 -7.63 -6.91 -16.30
CA ALA A 236 -6.82 -7.52 -17.36
C ALA A 236 -5.42 -6.90 -17.46
N ALA A 237 -5.26 -5.61 -17.19
CA ALA A 237 -3.95 -4.96 -17.15
C ALA A 237 -3.14 -5.41 -15.91
N LEU A 238 -3.78 -5.51 -14.74
CA LEU A 238 -3.20 -6.07 -13.53
C LEU A 238 -2.73 -7.51 -13.77
N LEU A 239 -3.59 -8.37 -14.31
CA LEU A 239 -3.26 -9.76 -14.59
C LEU A 239 -2.07 -9.89 -15.55
N ARG A 240 -2.05 -9.14 -16.65
CA ARG A 240 -0.91 -9.14 -17.59
C ARG A 240 0.42 -8.83 -16.91
N SER A 241 0.44 -7.83 -16.00
CA SER A 241 1.65 -7.51 -15.24
C SER A 241 2.15 -8.70 -14.42
N PHE A 242 1.23 -9.42 -13.76
CA PHE A 242 1.59 -10.60 -12.96
C PHE A 242 1.89 -11.84 -13.84
N GLU A 243 1.29 -11.97 -15.01
CA GLU A 243 1.66 -13.00 -15.99
C GLU A 243 3.10 -12.82 -16.47
N GLU A 244 3.53 -11.56 -16.65
CA GLU A 244 4.89 -11.22 -17.12
C GLU A 244 5.94 -11.36 -16.01
N HIS A 245 5.66 -10.86 -14.81
CA HIS A 245 6.66 -10.71 -13.75
C HIS A 245 6.47 -11.65 -12.56
N GLY A 246 5.29 -12.26 -12.40
CA GLY A 246 4.95 -13.11 -11.26
C GLY A 246 4.87 -12.36 -9.93
N PHE A 247 4.75 -13.14 -8.85
CA PHE A 247 4.65 -12.61 -7.48
C PHE A 247 5.99 -12.49 -6.76
N ARG A 248 7.12 -12.90 -7.40
CA ARG A 248 8.42 -12.90 -6.72
C ARG A 248 8.85 -11.51 -6.22
N ALA A 249 8.81 -10.52 -7.10
CA ALA A 249 9.19 -9.15 -6.77
C ALA A 249 8.22 -8.51 -5.75
N PRO A 250 6.89 -8.58 -5.92
CA PRO A 250 5.93 -8.16 -4.91
C PRO A 250 6.15 -8.80 -3.53
N CYS A 251 6.37 -10.11 -3.46
CA CYS A 251 6.62 -10.79 -2.19
C CYS A 251 7.97 -10.43 -1.55
N ALA A 252 8.96 -9.99 -2.33
CA ALA A 252 10.26 -9.59 -1.81
C ALA A 252 10.21 -8.34 -0.91
N TRP A 253 9.16 -7.52 -1.01
CA TRP A 253 8.93 -6.38 -0.12
C TRP A 253 8.83 -6.79 1.36
N TYR A 254 8.33 -7.99 1.62
CA TYR A 254 8.17 -8.54 2.98
C TYR A 254 9.44 -9.13 3.59
N LEU A 255 10.59 -9.14 2.87
CA LEU A 255 11.80 -9.83 3.28
C LEU A 255 12.94 -8.91 3.72
N ASN A 256 12.64 -7.64 4.00
CA ASN A 256 13.67 -6.62 4.28
C ASN A 256 13.52 -6.00 5.67
N ASP A 257 12.91 -6.70 6.65
CA ASP A 257 12.60 -6.15 7.98
C ASP A 257 13.80 -5.50 8.65
N ASP A 258 14.95 -6.19 8.72
CA ASP A 258 16.15 -5.65 9.38
C ASP A 258 16.65 -4.35 8.71
N ALA A 259 16.73 -4.33 7.37
CA ALA A 259 17.13 -3.16 6.62
C ALA A 259 16.12 -2.01 6.77
N ASN A 260 14.83 -2.32 6.84
CA ASN A 260 13.77 -1.34 7.02
C ASN A 260 13.79 -0.75 8.43
N ILE A 261 14.03 -1.57 9.46
CA ILE A 261 14.21 -1.11 10.84
C ILE A 261 15.44 -0.21 10.96
N ASP A 262 16.58 -0.61 10.38
CA ASP A 262 17.79 0.20 10.36
C ASP A 262 17.58 1.53 9.63
N TYR A 263 16.78 1.54 8.57
CA TYR A 263 16.39 2.77 7.88
C TYR A 263 15.52 3.65 8.76
N ALA A 264 14.46 3.13 9.35
CA ALA A 264 13.55 3.89 10.22
C ALA A 264 14.28 4.53 11.41
N GLN A 265 15.30 3.85 12.00
CA GLN A 265 16.12 4.41 13.09
C GLN A 265 16.90 5.68 12.68
N ARG A 266 17.14 5.89 11.38
CA ARG A 266 17.79 7.07 10.83
C ARG A 266 16.83 8.22 10.48
N ALA A 267 15.51 8.03 10.73
CA ALA A 267 14.50 9.03 10.45
C ALA A 267 14.70 10.29 11.28
N LEU A 268 14.36 11.45 10.71
CA LEU A 268 14.44 12.73 11.40
C LEU A 268 13.48 12.74 12.60
N ASN A 269 13.87 13.39 13.69
CA ASN A 269 13.08 13.53 14.92
C ASN A 269 12.55 12.19 15.49
N GLY A 270 13.30 11.08 15.29
CA GLY A 270 12.88 9.75 15.72
C GLY A 270 11.61 9.27 15.04
N GLY A 271 11.40 9.65 13.79
CA GLY A 271 10.22 9.29 13.00
C GLY A 271 8.95 10.09 13.35
N ARG A 272 9.03 11.15 14.15
CA ARG A 272 7.85 12.00 14.44
C ARG A 272 7.52 12.90 13.25
N LEU A 273 6.28 12.84 12.79
CA LEU A 273 5.78 13.65 11.68
C LEU A 273 5.14 14.94 12.23
N SER A 274 5.72 16.09 11.88
CA SER A 274 5.19 17.42 12.23
C SER A 274 4.27 18.03 11.17
N LEU A 275 4.27 17.44 9.96
CA LEU A 275 3.39 17.86 8.87
C LEU A 275 1.99 17.26 9.03
N PRO A 276 0.96 17.82 8.35
CA PRO A 276 -0.39 17.29 8.39
C PRO A 276 -0.47 15.86 7.84
N VAL A 277 -1.13 14.95 8.59
CA VAL A 277 -1.38 13.56 8.22
C VAL A 277 -2.89 13.30 8.22
N LEU A 278 -3.39 12.71 7.13
CA LEU A 278 -4.70 12.08 7.10
C LEU A 278 -4.52 10.56 7.11
N PHE A 279 -5.13 9.88 8.05
CA PHE A 279 -5.29 8.43 8.00
C PHE A 279 -6.72 8.06 7.64
N VAL A 280 -6.89 7.22 6.61
CA VAL A 280 -8.20 6.69 6.20
C VAL A 280 -8.28 5.21 6.56
N ASN A 281 -9.10 4.92 7.56
CA ASN A 281 -9.32 3.58 8.11
C ASN A 281 -10.42 2.85 7.34
N GLY A 282 -10.18 1.58 6.99
CA GLY A 282 -11.23 0.67 6.53
C GLY A 282 -11.87 -0.02 7.75
N ASP A 283 -13.16 0.25 7.99
CA ASP A 283 -13.86 -0.30 9.16
C ASP A 283 -13.96 -1.83 9.13
N TYR A 284 -13.89 -2.41 7.91
CA TYR A 284 -14.04 -3.85 7.67
C TYR A 284 -12.73 -4.50 7.17
N ASP A 285 -11.58 -3.84 7.38
CA ASP A 285 -10.27 -4.41 7.10
C ASP A 285 -9.82 -5.29 8.30
N PRO A 286 -9.86 -6.63 8.20
CA PRO A 286 -9.50 -7.50 9.32
C PRO A 286 -8.01 -7.50 9.63
N MET A 287 -7.19 -6.90 8.75
CA MET A 287 -5.75 -6.83 8.89
C MET A 287 -5.30 -5.55 9.59
N ASN A 288 -5.86 -4.41 9.17
CA ASN A 288 -5.30 -3.10 9.47
C ASN A 288 -6.27 -2.13 10.13
N THR A 289 -7.55 -2.50 10.35
CA THR A 289 -8.45 -1.60 11.07
C THR A 289 -7.88 -1.23 12.43
N ILE A 290 -7.94 0.07 12.76
CA ILE A 290 -7.51 0.60 14.07
C ILE A 290 -8.66 0.70 15.06
N ASN A 291 -9.83 0.18 14.71
CA ASN A 291 -11.02 0.26 15.53
C ASN A 291 -10.93 -0.73 16.71
N GLY A 292 -10.95 -0.18 17.93
CA GLY A 292 -11.01 -0.99 19.17
C GLY A 292 -9.76 -1.78 19.51
N ASN A 293 -8.60 -1.47 18.89
CA ASN A 293 -7.32 -2.11 19.15
C ASN A 293 -6.16 -1.10 19.20
N GLN A 294 -4.94 -1.61 19.46
CA GLN A 294 -3.73 -0.79 19.67
C GLN A 294 -2.96 -0.49 18.36
N LEU A 295 -3.41 -1.00 17.22
CA LEU A 295 -2.65 -0.91 15.96
C LEU A 295 -2.40 0.55 15.52
N GLY A 296 -3.34 1.45 15.83
CA GLY A 296 -3.21 2.87 15.52
C GLY A 296 -2.44 3.71 16.54
N ASP A 297 -2.04 3.16 17.68
CA ASP A 297 -1.45 3.95 18.77
C ASP A 297 -0.09 4.54 18.40
N PRO A 298 0.85 3.79 17.76
CA PRO A 298 2.12 4.37 17.33
C PRO A 298 1.95 5.58 16.40
N MET A 299 0.98 5.52 15.48
CA MET A 299 0.67 6.66 14.60
C MET A 299 0.14 7.85 15.38
N ARG A 300 -0.77 7.63 16.36
CA ARG A 300 -1.33 8.71 17.20
C ARG A 300 -0.26 9.42 18.02
N GLU A 301 0.76 8.67 18.47
CA GLU A 301 1.88 9.21 19.22
C GLU A 301 2.90 9.95 18.34
N ALA A 302 3.11 9.47 17.13
CA ALA A 302 4.15 9.98 16.23
C ALA A 302 3.70 11.16 15.37
N CYS A 303 2.40 11.29 15.06
CA CYS A 303 1.89 12.33 14.16
C CYS A 303 1.34 13.53 14.96
N ALA A 304 2.01 14.68 14.89
CA ALA A 304 1.62 15.88 15.64
C ALA A 304 0.30 16.51 15.15
N ASP A 305 -0.02 16.39 13.87
CA ASP A 305 -1.25 16.89 13.24
C ASP A 305 -1.94 15.76 12.48
N LEU A 306 -2.61 14.88 13.23
CA LEU A 306 -3.30 13.71 12.72
C LEU A 306 -4.80 13.95 12.58
N THR A 307 -5.33 13.68 11.39
CA THR A 307 -6.76 13.51 11.13
C THR A 307 -7.04 12.05 10.83
N VAL A 308 -8.03 11.46 11.48
CA VAL A 308 -8.49 10.09 11.20
C VAL A 308 -9.89 10.14 10.60
N LYS A 309 -10.11 9.40 9.52
CA LYS A 309 -11.41 9.18 8.89
C LYS A 309 -11.63 7.69 8.70
N SER A 310 -12.85 7.24 8.99
CA SER A 310 -13.27 5.86 8.73
C SER A 310 -14.21 5.79 7.53
N LEU A 311 -14.05 4.74 6.75
CA LEU A 311 -14.96 4.39 5.66
C LEU A 311 -15.47 2.95 5.87
N ALA A 312 -16.75 2.73 5.58
CA ALA A 312 -17.41 1.42 5.67
C ALA A 312 -16.97 0.53 4.48
N GLY A 313 -15.72 0.10 4.50
CA GLY A 313 -15.07 -0.74 3.49
C GLY A 313 -13.98 -1.60 4.10
N GLY A 314 -13.48 -2.54 3.31
CA GLY A 314 -12.37 -3.41 3.66
C GLY A 314 -11.00 -2.79 3.38
N HIS A 315 -10.06 -3.66 3.01
CA HIS A 315 -8.69 -3.25 2.73
C HIS A 315 -8.58 -2.38 1.47
N TRP A 316 -9.37 -2.66 0.45
CA TRP A 316 -9.23 -2.10 -0.90
C TRP A 316 -9.97 -0.77 -1.09
N LEU A 317 -9.85 0.16 -0.13
CA LEU A 317 -10.57 1.45 -0.12
C LEU A 317 -10.47 2.24 -1.43
N PRO A 318 -9.31 2.28 -2.15
CA PRO A 318 -9.22 3.02 -3.42
C PRO A 318 -10.19 2.55 -4.50
N VAL A 319 -10.54 1.26 -4.51
CA VAL A 319 -11.48 0.67 -5.48
C VAL A 319 -12.84 0.31 -4.89
N GLU A 320 -12.92 0.07 -3.58
CA GLU A 320 -14.15 -0.26 -2.88
C GLU A 320 -14.97 0.98 -2.50
N CYS A 321 -14.29 1.99 -1.97
CA CYS A 321 -14.90 3.22 -1.45
C CYS A 321 -14.50 4.46 -2.27
N LYS A 322 -14.46 4.36 -3.60
CA LYS A 322 -13.94 5.39 -4.52
C LYS A 322 -14.41 6.81 -4.17
N THR A 323 -15.72 7.03 -4.11
CA THR A 323 -16.32 8.34 -3.83
C THR A 323 -16.01 8.81 -2.41
N GLY A 324 -16.21 7.94 -1.40
CA GLY A 324 -15.94 8.29 0.00
C GLY A 324 -14.48 8.63 0.26
N LEU A 325 -13.54 7.95 -0.42
CA LEU A 325 -12.12 8.25 -0.31
C LEU A 325 -11.77 9.61 -0.94
N VAL A 326 -12.30 9.93 -2.13
CA VAL A 326 -12.14 11.24 -2.75
C VAL A 326 -12.72 12.35 -1.86
N GLU A 327 -13.90 12.14 -1.26
CA GLU A 327 -14.53 13.11 -0.36
C GLU A 327 -13.71 13.32 0.92
N ALA A 328 -13.20 12.24 1.53
CA ALA A 328 -12.37 12.31 2.74
C ALA A 328 -11.10 13.12 2.50
N ILE A 329 -10.35 12.81 1.43
CA ILE A 329 -9.13 13.52 1.04
C ILE A 329 -9.46 14.98 0.68
N SER A 330 -10.47 15.24 -0.15
CA SER A 330 -10.86 16.59 -0.55
C SER A 330 -11.27 17.47 0.64
N THR A 331 -11.98 16.90 1.61
CA THR A 331 -12.38 17.61 2.83
C THR A 331 -11.18 17.97 3.69
N TRP A 332 -10.23 17.04 3.83
CA TRP A 332 -8.99 17.27 4.54
C TRP A 332 -8.12 18.35 3.86
N LEU A 333 -7.92 18.27 2.53
CA LEU A 333 -7.18 19.28 1.77
C LEU A 333 -7.75 20.69 1.96
N ARG A 334 -9.07 20.85 1.86
CA ARG A 334 -9.74 22.14 2.12
C ARG A 334 -9.53 22.63 3.54
N SER A 335 -9.58 21.75 4.54
CA SER A 335 -9.39 22.11 5.95
C SER A 335 -7.98 22.62 6.24
N ARG A 336 -6.98 22.20 5.46
CA ARG A 336 -5.57 22.60 5.57
C ARG A 336 -5.18 23.73 4.61
N LYS A 337 -6.09 24.18 3.76
CA LYS A 337 -5.86 25.23 2.75
C LYS A 337 -4.71 24.91 1.79
N PHE A 338 -4.63 23.64 1.38
CA PHE A 338 -3.68 23.18 0.38
C PHE A 338 -4.05 23.64 -1.02
#